data_ea65d933a819c0ba693b6a34d8a1469d
#
_entry.id   ea65d933a819c0ba693b6a34d8a1469d
#
_cell.length_a   1.000
_cell.length_b   1.000
_cell.length_c   1.000
_cell.angle_alpha   90.00
_cell.angle_beta   90.00
_cell.angle_gamma   90.00
#
_symmetry.space_group_name_H-M   'P 1'
#
loop_
_entity.id
_entity.type
_entity.pdbx_description
1 polymer ?
#
loop_
_entity_poly.entity_id
_entity_poly.type
_entity_poly.pdbx_seq_one_letter_code
_entity_poly.pdbx_strand_id
1 'polypeptide(L)'
;MIGIGSDHRGYNLKNEIKKYFDEVGIEYKDYGTDSTEITHYPIIAADLSRGIQDKECDRGILICGSGIGMSIAANKFKGIRCALCTNEEAAKLAKAHDNANVIALPADTILSDEAIRAVRIWLATEFLNGRYLERQKMIEEIEKDNMK
;
A
#
# COMPACT_ATOMS: atom_id res chain seq x y z
N MET A 1 -8.55 -5.58 8.62
CA MET A 1 -8.59 -4.10 8.59
C MET A 1 -7.50 -3.57 7.68
N ILE A 2 -7.80 -2.51 6.94
CA ILE A 2 -6.86 -1.88 6.02
C ILE A 2 -6.18 -0.72 6.72
N GLY A 3 -4.85 -0.62 6.58
CA GLY A 3 -4.11 0.57 7.00
C GLY A 3 -4.04 1.57 5.84
N ILE A 4 -4.06 2.86 6.14
CA ILE A 4 -3.84 3.90 5.15
C ILE A 4 -2.96 4.98 5.74
N GLY A 5 -1.99 5.45 4.97
CA GLY A 5 -1.08 6.50 5.41
C GLY A 5 -0.54 7.31 4.25
N SER A 6 -0.15 8.52 4.52
CA SER A 6 0.42 9.42 3.52
C SER A 6 1.39 10.40 4.18
N ASP A 7 2.27 10.98 3.37
CA ASP A 7 2.97 12.19 3.75
C ASP A 7 2.08 13.41 3.43
N HIS A 8 2.64 14.62 3.56
CA HIS A 8 1.91 15.86 3.30
C HIS A 8 1.43 15.97 1.85
N ARG A 9 2.16 15.39 0.88
CA ARG A 9 1.78 15.45 -0.54
C ARG A 9 0.62 14.51 -0.86
N GLY A 10 0.49 13.42 -0.12
CA GLY A 10 -0.60 12.46 -0.30
C GLY A 10 -1.80 12.71 0.59
N TYR A 11 -1.77 13.71 1.43
CA TYR A 11 -2.81 13.96 2.42
C TYR A 11 -4.21 14.12 1.81
N ASN A 12 -4.34 14.93 0.77
CA ASN A 12 -5.65 15.15 0.14
C ASN A 12 -6.17 13.88 -0.54
N LEU A 13 -5.32 13.14 -1.24
CA LEU A 13 -5.71 11.88 -1.87
C LEU A 13 -6.09 10.84 -0.80
N LYS A 14 -5.37 10.79 0.30
CA LYS A 14 -5.72 9.91 1.43
C LYS A 14 -7.15 10.20 1.91
N ASN A 15 -7.50 11.46 2.08
CA ASN A 15 -8.84 11.85 2.52
C ASN A 15 -9.93 11.46 1.50
N GLU A 16 -9.63 11.55 0.20
CA GLU A 16 -10.56 11.11 -0.84
C GLU A 16 -10.80 9.59 -0.76
N ILE A 17 -9.75 8.81 -0.53
CA ILE A 17 -9.86 7.35 -0.38
C ILE A 17 -10.62 7.00 0.91
N LYS A 18 -10.32 7.69 2.02
CA LYS A 18 -11.03 7.49 3.28
C LYS A 18 -12.54 7.77 3.12
N LYS A 19 -12.88 8.84 2.40
CA LYS A 19 -14.27 9.17 2.09
C LYS A 19 -14.96 8.02 1.33
N TYR A 20 -14.28 7.46 0.34
CA TYR A 20 -14.78 6.30 -0.39
C TYR A 20 -15.01 5.11 0.55
N PHE A 21 -14.05 4.82 1.43
CA PHE A 21 -14.19 3.74 2.41
C PHE A 21 -15.39 3.96 3.34
N ASP A 22 -15.58 5.19 3.83
CA ASP A 22 -16.72 5.53 4.67
C ASP A 22 -18.05 5.32 3.94
N GLU A 23 -18.11 5.70 2.66
CA GLU A 23 -19.31 5.55 1.85
C GLU A 23 -19.70 4.10 1.59
N VAL A 24 -18.72 3.21 1.44
CA VAL A 24 -18.99 1.79 1.14
C VAL A 24 -18.85 0.88 2.35
N GLY A 25 -18.55 1.42 3.53
CA GLY A 25 -18.50 0.64 4.77
C GLY A 25 -17.25 -0.19 4.95
N ILE A 26 -16.12 0.24 4.41
CA ILE A 26 -14.82 -0.42 4.60
C ILE A 26 -14.13 0.17 5.82
N GLU A 27 -13.76 -0.68 6.79
CA GLU A 27 -13.01 -0.26 7.97
C GLU A 27 -11.54 -0.05 7.63
N TYR A 28 -10.95 0.99 8.22
CA TYR A 28 -9.55 1.30 8.02
C TYR A 28 -8.94 1.92 9.27
N LYS A 29 -7.62 1.89 9.35
CA LYS A 29 -6.86 2.61 10.37
C LYS A 29 -5.95 3.62 9.65
N ASP A 30 -6.04 4.89 10.06
CA ASP A 30 -5.23 5.98 9.51
C ASP A 30 -3.93 6.10 10.32
N TYR A 31 -2.79 5.87 9.66
CA TYR A 31 -1.46 5.96 10.26
C TYR A 31 -0.82 7.35 10.10
N GLY A 32 -1.54 8.32 9.58
CA GLY A 32 -1.08 9.70 9.39
C GLY A 32 -0.77 9.95 7.91
N THR A 33 -0.33 11.15 7.54
CA THR A 33 -0.22 12.34 8.39
C THR A 33 -1.59 13.01 8.54
N ASP A 34 -1.67 14.01 9.46
CA ASP A 34 -2.95 14.66 9.79
C ASP A 34 -3.12 16.02 9.11
N SER A 35 -2.16 16.46 8.33
CA SER A 35 -2.18 17.79 7.71
C SER A 35 -1.33 17.84 6.45
N THR A 36 -1.33 19.00 5.79
CA THR A 36 -0.47 19.27 4.63
C THR A 36 0.90 19.85 5.04
N GLU A 37 1.20 19.95 6.32
CA GLU A 37 2.53 20.32 6.78
C GLU A 37 3.55 19.25 6.45
N ILE A 38 4.78 19.66 6.17
CA ILE A 38 5.84 18.74 5.73
C ILE A 38 6.02 17.59 6.72
N THR A 39 5.90 16.36 6.21
CA THR A 39 6.05 15.13 6.96
C THR A 39 6.95 14.21 6.17
N HIS A 40 7.89 13.55 6.84
CA HIS A 40 8.79 12.60 6.19
C HIS A 40 8.10 11.27 5.94
N TYR A 41 7.99 10.86 4.68
CA TYR A 41 7.29 9.65 4.28
C TYR A 41 7.80 8.36 4.95
N PRO A 42 9.12 8.19 5.24
CA PRO A 42 9.58 6.94 5.86
C PRO A 42 8.98 6.67 7.24
N ILE A 43 8.64 7.72 7.99
CA ILE A 43 7.98 7.58 9.30
C ILE A 43 6.62 6.90 9.13
N ILE A 44 5.84 7.40 8.18
CA ILE A 44 4.50 6.86 7.91
C ILE A 44 4.58 5.44 7.34
N ALA A 45 5.52 5.21 6.41
CA ALA A 45 5.74 3.88 5.84
C ALA A 45 6.10 2.87 6.93
N ALA A 46 6.95 3.27 7.89
CA ALA A 46 7.36 2.42 9.00
C ALA A 46 6.17 2.11 9.92
N ASP A 47 5.38 3.11 10.27
CA ASP A 47 4.24 2.93 11.17
C ASP A 47 3.21 1.96 10.59
N LEU A 48 2.84 2.14 9.34
CA LEU A 48 1.90 1.24 8.67
C LEU A 48 2.48 -0.17 8.53
N SER A 49 3.73 -0.29 8.12
CA SER A 49 4.38 -1.60 7.94
C SER A 49 4.46 -2.37 9.26
N ARG A 50 4.80 -1.69 10.36
CA ARG A 50 4.78 -2.32 11.69
C ARG A 50 3.37 -2.71 12.11
N GLY A 51 2.37 -1.90 11.76
CA GLY A 51 0.97 -2.24 12.00
C GLY A 51 0.57 -3.56 11.33
N ILE A 52 1.06 -3.81 10.11
CA ILE A 52 0.82 -5.09 9.43
C ILE A 52 1.60 -6.23 10.11
N GLN A 53 2.87 -6.00 10.46
CA GLN A 53 3.66 -7.00 11.17
C GLN A 53 3.03 -7.39 12.51
N ASP A 54 2.44 -6.44 13.22
CA ASP A 54 1.78 -6.62 14.51
C ASP A 54 0.33 -7.09 14.38
N LYS A 55 -0.13 -7.30 13.15
CA LYS A 55 -1.49 -7.77 12.83
C LYS A 55 -2.61 -6.83 13.26
N GLU A 56 -2.31 -5.55 13.40
CA GLU A 56 -3.34 -4.50 13.52
C GLU A 56 -4.10 -4.36 12.21
N CYS A 57 -3.37 -4.52 11.10
CA CYS A 57 -3.92 -4.50 9.75
C CYS A 57 -3.36 -5.69 8.99
N ASP A 58 -4.06 -6.14 7.96
CA ASP A 58 -3.59 -7.22 7.09
C ASP A 58 -3.04 -6.71 5.75
N ARG A 59 -3.32 -5.46 5.41
CA ARG A 59 -2.91 -4.83 4.14
C ARG A 59 -2.96 -3.32 4.29
N GLY A 60 -2.33 -2.61 3.37
CA GLY A 60 -2.24 -1.16 3.50
C GLY A 60 -2.09 -0.41 2.20
N ILE A 61 -2.35 0.90 2.30
CA ILE A 61 -2.21 1.86 1.22
C ILE A 61 -1.32 2.98 1.72
N LEU A 62 -0.25 3.26 0.97
CA LEU A 62 0.68 4.35 1.26
C LEU A 62 0.69 5.34 0.10
N ILE A 63 0.69 6.61 0.41
CA ILE A 63 0.59 7.67 -0.59
C ILE A 63 1.65 8.73 -0.33
N CYS A 64 2.46 9.03 -1.33
CA CYS A 64 3.34 10.19 -1.33
C CYS A 64 3.34 10.81 -2.73
N GLY A 65 4.17 11.79 -3.00
CA GLY A 65 4.14 12.48 -4.28
C GLY A 65 4.29 11.56 -5.48
N SER A 66 5.33 10.73 -5.50
CA SER A 66 5.60 9.79 -6.60
C SER A 66 5.20 8.35 -6.28
N GLY A 67 4.93 8.04 -5.02
CA GLY A 67 4.75 6.66 -4.56
C GLY A 67 6.04 5.88 -4.43
N ILE A 68 7.12 6.34 -5.04
CA ILE A 68 8.40 5.63 -5.10
C ILE A 68 9.02 5.49 -3.72
N GLY A 69 9.13 6.60 -2.99
CA GLY A 69 9.73 6.58 -1.65
C GLY A 69 8.98 5.68 -0.68
N MET A 70 7.67 5.75 -0.69
CA MET A 70 6.82 4.88 0.13
C MET A 70 7.06 3.40 -0.20
N SER A 71 7.17 3.08 -1.49
CA SER A 71 7.44 1.71 -1.93
C SER A 71 8.79 1.21 -1.42
N ILE A 72 9.83 2.02 -1.55
CA ILE A 72 11.18 1.66 -1.08
C ILE A 72 11.18 1.44 0.43
N ALA A 73 10.61 2.39 1.18
CA ALA A 73 10.61 2.34 2.65
C ALA A 73 9.81 1.14 3.17
N ALA A 74 8.60 0.92 2.66
CA ALA A 74 7.75 -0.18 3.11
C ALA A 74 8.41 -1.54 2.85
N ASN A 75 9.09 -1.71 1.72
CA ASN A 75 9.74 -2.97 1.38
C ASN A 75 11.00 -3.27 2.21
N LYS A 76 11.38 -2.39 3.12
CA LYS A 76 12.45 -2.67 4.10
C LYS A 76 11.94 -3.45 5.32
N PHE A 77 10.67 -3.75 5.39
CA PHE A 77 10.06 -4.45 6.52
C PHE A 77 9.71 -5.88 6.12
N LYS A 78 10.08 -6.85 6.95
CA LYS A 78 9.76 -8.26 6.72
C LYS A 78 8.26 -8.46 6.52
N GLY A 79 7.91 -9.26 5.53
CA GLY A 79 6.52 -9.60 5.25
C GLY A 79 5.77 -8.53 4.47
N ILE A 80 6.41 -7.42 4.12
CA ILE A 80 5.77 -6.37 3.32
C ILE A 80 6.14 -6.54 1.85
N ARG A 81 5.12 -6.65 1.02
CA ARG A 81 5.23 -6.68 -0.43
C ARG A 81 4.49 -5.46 -0.96
N CYS A 82 5.20 -4.35 -1.06
CA CYS A 82 4.64 -3.09 -1.51
C CYS A 82 4.87 -2.91 -3.01
N ALA A 83 3.81 -2.66 -3.74
CA ALA A 83 3.86 -2.41 -5.17
C ALA A 83 3.51 -0.96 -5.48
N LEU A 84 4.35 -0.32 -6.30
CA LEU A 84 4.04 1.01 -6.82
C LEU A 84 2.97 0.87 -7.90
N CYS A 85 1.81 1.46 -7.67
CA CYS A 85 0.68 1.36 -8.59
C CYS A 85 0.34 2.74 -9.15
N THR A 86 0.66 2.94 -10.42
CA THR A 86 0.43 4.20 -11.10
C THR A 86 -0.91 4.25 -11.84
N ASN A 87 -1.60 3.12 -11.91
CA ASN A 87 -2.91 3.00 -12.56
C ASN A 87 -3.65 1.76 -12.05
N GLU A 88 -4.88 1.60 -12.49
CA GLU A 88 -5.74 0.48 -12.13
C GLU A 88 -5.15 -0.88 -12.52
N GLU A 89 -4.60 -0.99 -13.73
CA GLU A 89 -4.02 -2.24 -14.23
C GLU A 89 -2.85 -2.70 -13.36
N ALA A 90 -1.96 -1.79 -12.97
CA ALA A 90 -0.83 -2.11 -12.09
C ALA A 90 -1.32 -2.63 -10.74
N ALA A 91 -2.37 -2.04 -10.19
CA ALA A 91 -2.95 -2.47 -8.91
C ALA A 91 -3.53 -3.88 -9.00
N LYS A 92 -4.20 -4.20 -10.11
CA LYS A 92 -4.73 -5.54 -10.34
C LYS A 92 -3.62 -6.57 -10.42
N LEU A 93 -2.57 -6.30 -11.20
CA LEU A 93 -1.44 -7.21 -11.35
C LEU A 93 -0.64 -7.37 -10.05
N ALA A 94 -0.52 -6.30 -9.28
CA ALA A 94 0.14 -6.33 -7.98
C ALA A 94 -0.48 -7.39 -7.07
N LYS A 95 -1.80 -7.53 -7.08
CA LYS A 95 -2.49 -8.56 -6.31
C LYS A 95 -2.48 -9.90 -7.00
N ALA A 96 -2.87 -9.96 -8.27
CA ALA A 96 -3.04 -11.22 -9.01
C ALA A 96 -1.73 -12.00 -9.11
N HIS A 97 -0.62 -11.33 -9.38
CA HIS A 97 0.67 -11.96 -9.63
C HIS A 97 1.61 -11.95 -8.44
N ASP A 98 1.63 -10.86 -7.66
CA ASP A 98 2.65 -10.67 -6.64
C ASP A 98 2.11 -10.69 -5.21
N ASN A 99 0.81 -10.84 -5.07
CA ASN A 99 0.14 -10.88 -3.77
C ASN A 99 0.56 -9.70 -2.88
N ALA A 100 0.61 -8.51 -3.48
CA ALA A 100 1.03 -7.31 -2.77
C ALA A 100 0.06 -7.02 -1.63
N ASN A 101 0.59 -6.91 -0.41
CA ASN A 101 -0.20 -6.56 0.76
C ASN A 101 -0.17 -5.06 1.06
N VAL A 102 0.65 -4.31 0.32
CA VAL A 102 0.66 -2.84 0.36
C VAL A 102 0.75 -2.33 -1.07
N ILE A 103 0.01 -1.27 -1.37
CA ILE A 103 0.19 -0.52 -2.61
C ILE A 103 0.61 0.90 -2.28
N ALA A 104 1.50 1.45 -3.10
CA ALA A 104 1.94 2.84 -3.02
C ALA A 104 1.38 3.61 -4.20
N LEU A 105 0.77 4.75 -3.94
CA LEU A 105 0.11 5.57 -4.94
C LEU A 105 0.81 6.92 -5.10
N PRO A 106 0.96 7.42 -6.36
CA PRO A 106 1.63 8.69 -6.65
C PRO A 106 0.64 9.84 -6.69
N ALA A 107 0.45 10.55 -5.57
CA ALA A 107 -0.53 11.63 -5.48
C ALA A 107 -0.33 12.74 -6.51
N ASP A 108 0.92 13.00 -6.94
CA ASP A 108 1.21 14.08 -7.89
C ASP A 108 0.76 13.76 -9.32
N THR A 109 0.64 12.49 -9.66
CA THR A 109 0.42 12.06 -11.05
C THR A 109 -0.81 11.20 -11.28
N ILE A 110 -1.50 10.78 -10.22
CA ILE A 110 -2.72 9.97 -10.36
C ILE A 110 -3.95 10.83 -10.03
N LEU A 111 -5.00 10.70 -10.83
CA LEU A 111 -6.27 11.36 -10.54
C LEU A 111 -7.01 10.60 -9.43
N SER A 112 -7.78 11.32 -8.62
CA SER A 112 -8.49 10.73 -7.47
C SER A 112 -9.39 9.55 -7.87
N ASP A 113 -10.14 9.67 -8.96
CA ASP A 113 -11.01 8.60 -9.43
C ASP A 113 -10.24 7.38 -9.90
N GLU A 114 -9.08 7.58 -10.56
CA GLU A 114 -8.19 6.48 -10.94
C GLU A 114 -7.60 5.79 -9.72
N ALA A 115 -7.20 6.57 -8.72
CA ALA A 115 -6.68 6.03 -7.46
C ALA A 115 -7.73 5.17 -6.75
N ILE A 116 -8.97 5.62 -6.72
CA ILE A 116 -10.08 4.87 -6.11
C ILE A 116 -10.34 3.59 -6.89
N ARG A 117 -10.30 3.63 -8.23
CA ARG A 117 -10.43 2.42 -9.05
C ARG A 117 -9.29 1.44 -8.79
N ALA A 118 -8.06 1.95 -8.66
CA ALA A 118 -6.89 1.12 -8.35
C ALA A 118 -7.06 0.43 -6.99
N VAL A 119 -7.46 1.16 -5.97
CA VAL A 119 -7.73 0.59 -4.63
C VAL A 119 -8.82 -0.46 -4.71
N ARG A 120 -9.92 -0.16 -5.39
CA ARG A 120 -11.06 -1.06 -5.52
C ARG A 120 -10.67 -2.38 -6.19
N ILE A 121 -9.97 -2.31 -7.32
CA ILE A 121 -9.56 -3.52 -8.05
C ILE A 121 -8.56 -4.35 -7.25
N TRP A 122 -7.62 -3.70 -6.57
CA TRP A 122 -6.65 -4.38 -5.70
C TRP A 122 -7.36 -5.14 -4.58
N LEU A 123 -8.34 -4.53 -3.93
CA LEU A 123 -9.11 -5.18 -2.86
C LEU A 123 -9.96 -6.35 -3.38
N ALA A 124 -10.48 -6.25 -4.60
CA ALA A 124 -11.38 -7.25 -5.18
C ALA A 124 -10.67 -8.39 -5.90
N THR A 125 -9.39 -8.23 -6.23
CA THR A 125 -8.63 -9.23 -7.00
C THR A 125 -8.09 -10.32 -6.10
N GLU A 126 -8.18 -11.58 -6.53
CA GLU A 126 -7.60 -12.71 -5.83
C GLU A 126 -6.20 -13.02 -6.35
N PHE A 127 -5.33 -13.51 -5.47
CA PHE A 127 -4.01 -14.00 -5.84
C PHE A 127 -4.17 -15.30 -6.62
N LEU A 128 -3.51 -15.40 -7.79
CA LEU A 128 -3.67 -16.53 -8.68
C LEU A 128 -3.02 -17.84 -8.21
N ASN A 129 -2.09 -17.77 -7.28
CA ASN A 129 -1.37 -18.96 -6.78
C ASN A 129 -0.56 -19.65 -7.89
N GLY A 130 -0.41 -20.98 -7.86
CA GLY A 130 0.37 -21.71 -8.85
C GLY A 130 1.81 -21.22 -8.94
N ARG A 131 2.28 -20.91 -10.15
CA ARG A 131 3.65 -20.40 -10.36
C ARG A 131 3.91 -19.07 -9.66
N TYR A 132 2.87 -18.26 -9.42
CA TYR A 132 3.01 -17.00 -8.70
C TYR A 132 3.27 -17.25 -7.22
N LEU A 133 2.63 -18.26 -6.64
CA LEU A 133 2.91 -18.67 -5.27
C LEU A 133 4.33 -19.22 -5.12
N GLU A 134 4.79 -19.99 -6.08
CA GLU A 134 6.18 -20.49 -6.09
C GLU A 134 7.17 -19.33 -6.06
N ARG A 135 6.93 -18.31 -6.87
CA ARG A 135 7.77 -17.11 -6.90
C ARG A 135 7.69 -16.31 -5.61
N GLN A 136 6.51 -16.20 -5.00
CA GLN A 136 6.37 -15.55 -3.70
C GLN A 136 7.20 -16.26 -2.64
N LYS A 137 7.18 -17.60 -2.63
CA LYS A 137 7.97 -18.39 -1.69
C LYS A 137 9.47 -18.18 -1.89
N MET A 138 9.93 -18.03 -3.13
CA MET A 138 11.32 -17.70 -3.43
C MET A 138 11.70 -16.33 -2.86
N ILE A 139 10.81 -15.34 -2.96
CA ILE A 139 11.02 -14.01 -2.35
C ILE A 139 11.08 -14.11 -0.83
N GLU A 140 10.23 -14.92 -0.22
CA GLU A 140 10.24 -15.15 1.22
C GLU A 140 11.55 -15.77 1.70
N GLU A 141 12.14 -16.69 0.92
CA GLU A 141 13.45 -17.27 1.23
C GLU A 141 14.56 -16.22 1.14
N ILE A 142 14.52 -15.37 0.11
CA ILE A 142 15.46 -14.25 -0.03
C ILE A 142 15.36 -13.33 1.18
N GLU A 143 14.15 -12.99 1.57
CA GLU A 143 13.88 -12.13 2.73
C GLU A 143 14.44 -12.76 4.01
N LYS A 144 14.19 -14.04 4.22
CA LYS A 144 14.67 -14.77 5.39
C LYS A 144 16.19 -14.75 5.49
N ASP A 145 16.89 -14.88 4.36
CA ASP A 145 18.34 -14.89 4.33
C ASP A 145 18.96 -13.50 4.52
N ASN A 146 18.27 -12.45 4.09
CA ASN A 146 18.81 -11.09 4.04
C ASN A 146 18.26 -10.14 5.09
N MET A 147 17.07 -10.39 5.61
CA MET A 147 16.42 -9.57 6.62
C MET A 147 16.46 -10.27 7.99
N LYS A 148 17.63 -10.37 8.54
CA LYS A 148 17.83 -10.97 9.86
C LYS A 148 17.62 -9.95 10.97
#